data_481e8858a74359d6451bc4b19749be4f
#
_entry.id   481e8858a74359d6451bc4b19749be4f
#
_cell.length_a   1.000
_cell.length_b   1.000
_cell.length_c   1.000
_cell.angle_alpha   90.00
_cell.angle_beta   90.00
_cell.angle_gamma   90.00
#
_symmetry.space_group_name_H-M   'P 1'
#
loop_
_entity.id
_entity.type
_entity.pdbx_description
1 polymer ?
#
loop_
_entity_poly.entity_id
_entity_poly.type
_entity_poly.pdbx_seq_one_letter_code
_entity_poly.pdbx_strand_id
1 'polypeptide(L)'
;MKTKDLAREVLSKLTDEGRTLATAESCTGGLLGKLLTDIPGASNAYKGGVISYVNEVKHRLLGVEQETLDICTAVSRETAHEMAKGAREAVKADVGVSTTGLAGPDGDETGRPVGLVYIALDMEGFSYCRELHLTGGRSEIRAQAAHEALSMLLEFL
;
A
#
# COMPACT_ATOMS: atom_id res chain seq x y z
N MET A 1 -16.82 8.96 -2.05
CA MET A 1 -16.39 9.35 -0.67
C MET A 1 -15.05 10.04 -0.74
N LYS A 2 -14.85 11.09 0.04
CA LYS A 2 -13.58 11.80 0.07
C LYS A 2 -12.51 10.94 0.75
N THR A 3 -11.26 11.11 0.35
CA THR A 3 -10.14 10.33 0.88
C THR A 3 -10.06 10.40 2.42
N LYS A 4 -10.25 11.58 2.98
CA LYS A 4 -10.23 11.75 4.43
C LYS A 4 -11.35 10.96 5.13
N ASP A 5 -12.51 10.89 4.52
CA ASP A 5 -13.63 10.12 5.06
C ASP A 5 -13.36 8.63 4.98
N LEU A 6 -12.74 8.17 3.88
CA LEU A 6 -12.32 6.78 3.75
C LEU A 6 -11.33 6.41 4.86
N ALA A 7 -10.33 7.25 5.11
CA ALA A 7 -9.34 7.01 6.15
C ALA A 7 -10.02 6.90 7.52
N ARG A 8 -10.96 7.80 7.80
CA ARG A 8 -11.70 7.79 9.06
C ARG A 8 -12.52 6.51 9.24
N GLU A 9 -13.22 6.09 8.20
CA GLU A 9 -14.04 4.89 8.25
C GLU A 9 -13.22 3.60 8.36
N VAL A 10 -12.10 3.51 7.65
CA VAL A 10 -11.16 2.39 7.78
C VAL A 10 -10.69 2.25 9.22
N LEU A 11 -10.22 3.36 9.81
CA LEU A 11 -9.71 3.35 11.18
C LEU A 11 -10.80 3.06 12.20
N SER A 12 -11.99 3.60 12.00
CA SER A 12 -13.13 3.34 12.88
C SER A 12 -13.50 1.86 12.87
N LYS A 13 -13.59 1.27 11.69
CA LYS A 13 -13.93 -0.14 11.55
C LYS A 13 -12.90 -1.05 12.19
N LEU A 14 -11.61 -0.77 11.94
CA LEU A 14 -10.53 -1.54 12.54
C LEU A 14 -10.55 -1.43 14.07
N THR A 15 -10.72 -0.21 14.58
CA THR A 15 -10.78 0.04 16.04
C THR A 15 -11.94 -0.73 16.66
N ASP A 16 -13.13 -0.68 16.07
CA ASP A 16 -14.32 -1.37 16.56
C ASP A 16 -14.13 -2.88 16.59
N GLU A 17 -13.35 -3.42 15.64
CA GLU A 17 -13.08 -4.86 15.55
C GLU A 17 -11.84 -5.29 16.32
N GLY A 18 -11.14 -4.35 16.96
CA GLY A 18 -9.90 -4.64 17.69
C GLY A 18 -8.76 -5.10 16.79
N ARG A 19 -8.75 -4.69 15.53
CA ARG A 19 -7.73 -5.07 14.54
C ARG A 19 -6.77 -3.91 14.26
N THR A 20 -5.55 -4.26 13.89
CA THR A 20 -4.49 -3.30 13.61
C THR A 20 -4.03 -3.35 12.16
N LEU A 21 -3.47 -2.23 11.69
CA LEU A 21 -3.07 -2.03 10.30
C LEU A 21 -1.61 -1.62 10.19
N ALA A 22 -0.94 -2.16 9.18
CA ALA A 22 0.40 -1.75 8.75
C ALA A 22 0.36 -1.33 7.29
N THR A 23 1.23 -0.39 6.90
CA THR A 23 1.35 0.06 5.51
C THR A 23 2.73 -0.26 4.95
N ALA A 24 2.78 -0.58 3.65
CA ALA A 24 4.01 -0.72 2.88
C ALA A 24 3.88 0.17 1.65
N GLU A 25 4.67 1.21 1.59
CA GLU A 25 4.54 2.21 0.53
C GLU A 25 5.77 2.28 -0.35
N SER A 26 5.55 2.33 -1.67
CA SER A 26 6.58 2.64 -2.64
C SER A 26 6.23 3.95 -3.34
N CYS A 27 5.43 3.92 -4.38
CA CYS A 27 5.10 5.12 -5.16
C CYS A 27 4.38 6.21 -4.36
N THR A 28 3.68 5.89 -3.29
CA THR A 28 2.99 6.88 -2.46
C THR A 28 3.91 7.57 -1.44
N GLY A 29 5.07 6.98 -1.15
CA GLY A 29 6.15 7.64 -0.41
C GLY A 29 5.80 8.16 0.99
N GLY A 30 4.84 7.53 1.68
CA GLY A 30 4.38 7.95 3.00
C GLY A 30 3.03 8.64 3.01
N LEU A 31 2.46 8.94 1.83
CA LEU A 31 1.17 9.61 1.73
C LEU A 31 0.04 8.80 2.39
N LEU A 32 0.03 7.48 2.22
CA LEU A 32 -0.99 6.64 2.82
C LEU A 32 -0.90 6.70 4.36
N GLY A 33 0.29 6.59 4.91
CA GLY A 33 0.52 6.75 6.35
C GLY A 33 0.11 8.13 6.84
N LYS A 34 0.40 9.17 6.07
CA LYS A 34 0.01 10.54 6.39
C LYS A 34 -1.52 10.69 6.45
N LEU A 35 -2.22 10.14 5.47
CA LEU A 35 -3.68 10.21 5.42
C LEU A 35 -4.32 9.50 6.62
N LEU A 36 -3.74 8.40 7.06
CA LEU A 36 -4.21 7.68 8.25
C LEU A 36 -3.92 8.49 9.52
N THR A 37 -2.70 8.99 9.66
CA THR A 37 -2.31 9.72 10.86
C THR A 37 -2.89 11.12 10.97
N ASP A 38 -3.47 11.65 9.90
CA ASP A 38 -4.25 12.90 9.96
C ASP A 38 -5.52 12.74 10.79
N ILE A 39 -5.98 11.51 11.00
CA ILE A 39 -7.22 11.24 11.73
C ILE A 39 -6.91 11.11 13.23
N PRO A 40 -7.52 11.93 14.08
CA PRO A 40 -7.35 11.77 15.54
C PRO A 40 -7.77 10.36 15.98
N GLY A 41 -6.98 9.75 16.85
CA GLY A 41 -7.23 8.40 17.34
C GLY A 41 -6.69 7.30 16.43
N ALA A 42 -5.95 7.65 15.37
CA ALA A 42 -5.39 6.68 14.43
C ALA A 42 -4.56 5.59 15.12
N SER A 43 -3.85 5.92 16.19
CA SER A 43 -3.00 4.97 16.92
C SER A 43 -3.77 3.81 17.56
N ASN A 44 -5.08 3.89 17.67
CA ASN A 44 -5.89 2.78 18.16
C ASN A 44 -5.91 1.61 17.15
N ALA A 45 -5.63 1.88 15.88
CA ALA A 45 -5.65 0.85 14.83
C ALA A 45 -4.37 0.84 14.00
N TYR A 46 -3.84 2.01 13.62
CA TYR A 46 -2.66 2.08 12.74
C TYR A 46 -1.39 1.96 13.57
N LYS A 47 -0.59 0.92 13.31
CA LYS A 47 0.65 0.67 14.05
C LYS A 47 1.88 1.32 13.44
N GLY A 48 1.87 1.52 12.14
CA GLY A 48 3.01 2.06 11.43
C GLY A 48 3.20 1.40 10.08
N GLY A 49 4.32 1.69 9.45
CA GLY A 49 4.58 1.15 8.13
C GLY A 49 6.02 1.36 7.67
N VAL A 50 6.30 0.87 6.48
CA VAL A 50 7.61 0.96 5.85
C VAL A 50 7.47 1.71 4.52
N ILE A 51 8.26 2.76 4.35
CA ILE A 51 8.41 3.41 3.05
C ILE A 51 9.58 2.70 2.36
N SER A 52 9.25 1.85 1.39
CA SER A 52 10.19 0.98 0.69
C SER A 52 10.34 1.44 -0.76
N TYR A 53 10.98 2.59 -0.95
CA TYR A 53 10.97 3.25 -2.24
C TYR A 53 11.81 2.54 -3.30
N VAL A 54 12.95 1.97 -2.91
CA VAL A 54 13.83 1.23 -3.80
C VAL A 54 13.78 -0.27 -3.50
N ASN A 55 14.19 -1.10 -4.46
CA ASN A 55 14.11 -2.56 -4.34
C ASN A 55 14.89 -3.12 -3.14
N GLU A 56 16.07 -2.57 -2.86
CA GLU A 56 16.86 -3.01 -1.70
C GLU A 56 16.07 -2.91 -0.39
N VAL A 57 15.31 -1.83 -0.21
CA VAL A 57 14.50 -1.62 0.99
C VAL A 57 13.31 -2.57 1.01
N LYS A 58 12.66 -2.81 -0.14
CA LYS A 58 11.60 -3.80 -0.25
C LYS A 58 12.08 -5.18 0.21
N HIS A 59 13.26 -5.57 -0.23
CA HIS A 59 13.85 -6.86 0.13
C HIS A 59 14.25 -6.90 1.61
N ARG A 60 15.00 -5.92 2.08
CA ARG A 60 15.58 -5.94 3.43
C ARG A 60 14.57 -5.74 4.54
N LEU A 61 13.62 -4.84 4.37
CA LEU A 61 12.67 -4.49 5.44
C LEU A 61 11.34 -5.20 5.33
N LEU A 62 10.90 -5.51 4.12
CA LEU A 62 9.60 -6.14 3.90
C LEU A 62 9.71 -7.63 3.55
N GLY A 63 10.91 -8.13 3.36
CA GLY A 63 11.11 -9.52 2.99
C GLY A 63 10.63 -9.89 1.60
N VAL A 64 10.50 -8.91 0.70
CA VAL A 64 10.20 -9.21 -0.70
C VAL A 64 11.34 -10.04 -1.26
N GLU A 65 11.00 -11.17 -1.88
CA GLU A 65 12.00 -12.09 -2.41
C GLU A 65 12.80 -11.42 -3.53
N GLN A 66 14.13 -11.61 -3.52
CA GLN A 66 14.97 -11.06 -4.57
C GLN A 66 14.55 -11.62 -5.94
N GLU A 67 14.19 -12.90 -6.01
CA GLU A 67 13.71 -13.52 -7.23
C GLU A 67 12.43 -12.84 -7.74
N THR A 68 11.52 -12.47 -6.85
CA THR A 68 10.30 -11.73 -7.23
C THR A 68 10.65 -10.39 -7.87
N LEU A 69 11.58 -9.67 -7.27
CA LEU A 69 12.03 -8.38 -7.80
C LEU A 69 12.75 -8.54 -9.16
N ASP A 70 13.55 -9.59 -9.31
CA ASP A 70 14.31 -9.85 -10.53
C ASP A 70 13.42 -10.29 -11.70
N ILE A 71 12.40 -11.10 -11.43
CA ILE A 71 11.52 -11.68 -12.46
C ILE A 71 10.27 -10.85 -12.67
N CYS A 72 9.57 -10.50 -11.59
CA CYS A 72 8.28 -9.79 -11.68
C CYS A 72 8.42 -8.28 -11.63
N THR A 73 9.57 -7.77 -11.18
CA THR A 73 9.90 -6.36 -10.95
C THR A 73 9.15 -5.75 -9.78
N ALA A 74 9.46 -4.47 -9.46
CA ALA A 74 8.83 -3.75 -8.37
C ALA A 74 7.35 -3.48 -8.63
N VAL A 75 6.95 -3.35 -9.89
CA VAL A 75 5.58 -3.01 -10.28
C VAL A 75 4.88 -4.28 -10.74
N SER A 76 4.38 -5.06 -9.79
CA SER A 76 3.74 -6.35 -10.07
C SER A 76 2.81 -6.75 -8.91
N ARG A 77 1.90 -7.67 -9.19
CA ARG A 77 1.01 -8.27 -8.18
C ARG A 77 1.80 -8.99 -7.10
N GLU A 78 2.81 -9.74 -7.52
CA GLU A 78 3.65 -10.53 -6.63
C GLU A 78 4.38 -9.64 -5.62
N THR A 79 5.00 -8.56 -6.11
CA THR A 79 5.70 -7.60 -5.24
C THR A 79 4.72 -6.89 -4.30
N ALA A 80 3.57 -6.43 -4.81
CA ALA A 80 2.56 -5.78 -3.98
C ALA A 80 2.08 -6.69 -2.84
N HIS A 81 1.83 -7.96 -3.15
CA HIS A 81 1.41 -8.96 -2.16
C HIS A 81 2.48 -9.17 -1.08
N GLU A 82 3.72 -9.39 -1.51
CA GLU A 82 4.84 -9.63 -0.58
C GLU A 82 5.11 -8.39 0.28
N MET A 83 4.95 -7.19 -0.27
CA MET A 83 5.06 -5.95 0.49
C MET A 83 4.01 -5.85 1.59
N ALA A 84 2.74 -6.10 1.26
CA ALA A 84 1.64 -6.04 2.23
C ALA A 84 1.84 -7.04 3.37
N LYS A 85 2.19 -8.28 3.02
CA LYS A 85 2.48 -9.33 3.98
C LYS A 85 3.68 -8.96 4.85
N GLY A 86 4.75 -8.46 4.23
CA GLY A 86 5.96 -8.07 4.93
C GLY A 86 5.74 -6.97 5.96
N ALA A 87 4.93 -5.96 5.62
CA ALA A 87 4.59 -4.90 6.56
C ALA A 87 3.77 -5.43 7.74
N ARG A 88 2.77 -6.26 7.44
CA ARG A 88 1.94 -6.89 8.48
C ARG A 88 2.79 -7.67 9.48
N GLU A 89 3.72 -8.46 8.98
CA GLU A 89 4.61 -9.27 9.82
C GLU A 89 5.63 -8.41 10.57
N ALA A 90 6.21 -7.41 9.91
CA ALA A 90 7.25 -6.56 10.51
C ALA A 90 6.76 -5.79 11.74
N VAL A 91 5.55 -5.27 11.69
CA VAL A 91 4.99 -4.51 12.81
C VAL A 91 3.97 -5.33 13.62
N LYS A 92 3.79 -6.60 13.29
CA LYS A 92 2.85 -7.52 13.96
C LYS A 92 1.44 -6.96 13.99
N ALA A 93 0.96 -6.57 12.82
CA ALA A 93 -0.41 -6.08 12.63
C ALA A 93 -1.31 -7.20 12.10
N ASP A 94 -2.61 -6.99 12.20
CA ASP A 94 -3.59 -7.95 11.67
C ASP A 94 -3.79 -7.82 10.18
N VAL A 95 -3.64 -6.59 9.65
CA VAL A 95 -3.84 -6.26 8.25
C VAL A 95 -2.64 -5.49 7.72
N GLY A 96 -2.17 -5.88 6.54
CA GLY A 96 -1.15 -5.14 5.79
C GLY A 96 -1.74 -4.61 4.49
N VAL A 97 -1.36 -3.40 4.10
CA VAL A 97 -1.75 -2.81 2.82
C VAL A 97 -0.52 -2.26 2.13
N SER A 98 -0.43 -2.42 0.80
CA SER A 98 0.72 -1.95 0.04
C SER A 98 0.33 -1.15 -1.19
N THR A 99 1.26 -0.30 -1.63
CA THR A 99 1.19 0.42 -2.90
C THR A 99 2.53 0.29 -3.61
N THR A 100 2.51 -0.05 -4.89
CA THR A 100 3.71 -0.04 -5.73
C THR A 100 3.32 0.27 -7.17
N GLY A 101 4.05 1.17 -7.83
CA GLY A 101 3.66 1.57 -9.18
C GLY A 101 4.50 2.68 -9.77
N LEU A 102 4.07 3.14 -10.93
CA LEU A 102 4.74 4.16 -11.74
C LEU A 102 3.97 5.48 -11.70
N ALA A 103 4.45 6.41 -10.89
CA ALA A 103 3.81 7.72 -10.71
C ALA A 103 4.12 8.71 -11.84
N GLY A 104 5.17 8.46 -12.61
CA GLY A 104 5.60 9.36 -13.68
C GLY A 104 6.46 10.52 -13.20
N PRO A 105 6.86 11.43 -14.13
CA PRO A 105 6.53 11.45 -15.56
C PRO A 105 7.22 10.37 -16.37
N ASP A 106 8.36 9.84 -15.89
CA ASP A 106 9.11 8.80 -16.59
C ASP A 106 8.63 7.41 -16.16
N GLY A 107 8.65 6.46 -17.10
CA GLY A 107 8.41 5.06 -16.80
C GLY A 107 9.67 4.40 -16.23
N ASP A 108 9.62 3.08 -16.16
CA ASP A 108 10.77 2.27 -15.77
C ASP A 108 11.35 1.53 -16.99
N GLU A 109 12.33 0.67 -16.75
CA GLU A 109 13.00 -0.11 -17.79
C GLU A 109 12.11 -1.20 -18.40
N THR A 110 10.95 -1.48 -17.82
CA THR A 110 10.03 -2.54 -18.29
C THR A 110 9.16 -2.12 -19.47
N GLY A 111 9.07 -0.82 -19.75
CA GLY A 111 8.16 -0.29 -20.77
C GLY A 111 6.69 -0.27 -20.34
N ARG A 112 6.40 -0.55 -19.09
CA ARG A 112 5.02 -0.47 -18.56
C ARG A 112 4.56 0.99 -18.50
N PRO A 113 3.24 1.24 -18.64
CA PRO A 113 2.75 2.61 -18.71
C PRO A 113 2.81 3.33 -17.35
N VAL A 114 3.10 4.62 -17.40
CA VAL A 114 2.93 5.50 -16.23
C VAL A 114 1.47 5.48 -15.79
N GLY A 115 1.25 5.40 -14.50
CA GLY A 115 -0.10 5.26 -13.93
C GLY A 115 -0.48 3.84 -13.57
N LEU A 116 0.32 2.85 -14.00
CA LEU A 116 0.15 1.48 -13.55
C LEU A 116 0.56 1.36 -12.10
N VAL A 117 -0.38 1.00 -11.24
CA VAL A 117 -0.17 0.84 -9.81
C VAL A 117 -0.84 -0.44 -9.34
N TYR A 118 -0.16 -1.20 -8.50
CA TYR A 118 -0.73 -2.34 -7.80
C TYR A 118 -0.92 -1.98 -6.34
N ILE A 119 -2.08 -2.30 -5.82
CA ILE A 119 -2.38 -2.18 -4.40
C ILE A 119 -2.79 -3.56 -3.88
N ALA A 120 -2.35 -3.90 -2.68
CA ALA A 120 -2.64 -5.21 -2.12
C ALA A 120 -2.99 -5.10 -0.65
N LEU A 121 -3.78 -6.05 -0.17
CA LEU A 121 -3.99 -6.24 1.25
C LEU A 121 -3.68 -7.68 1.62
N ASP A 122 -3.22 -7.88 2.84
CA ASP A 122 -2.89 -9.19 3.38
C ASP A 122 -3.38 -9.30 4.81
N MET A 123 -4.11 -10.38 5.09
CA MET A 123 -4.59 -10.75 6.41
C MET A 123 -4.34 -12.24 6.57
N GLU A 124 -4.39 -12.75 7.78
CA GLU A 124 -4.26 -14.19 7.99
C GLU A 124 -5.36 -14.94 7.23
N GLY A 125 -4.94 -15.81 6.32
CA GLY A 125 -5.86 -16.62 5.51
C GLY A 125 -6.52 -15.90 4.33
N PHE A 126 -6.19 -14.63 4.09
CA PHE A 126 -6.77 -13.90 2.97
C PHE A 126 -5.83 -12.84 2.43
N SER A 127 -5.71 -12.78 1.10
CA SER A 127 -5.00 -11.69 0.43
C SER A 127 -5.72 -11.30 -0.85
N TYR A 128 -5.54 -10.05 -1.25
CA TYR A 128 -6.18 -9.51 -2.46
C TYR A 128 -5.28 -8.44 -3.08
N CYS A 129 -5.23 -8.42 -4.39
CA CYS A 129 -4.45 -7.42 -5.13
C CYS A 129 -5.29 -6.83 -6.26
N ARG A 130 -5.16 -5.54 -6.46
CA ARG A 130 -5.87 -4.81 -7.52
C ARG A 130 -4.88 -4.08 -8.39
N GLU A 131 -5.04 -4.24 -9.70
CA GLU A 131 -4.29 -3.50 -10.70
C GLU A 131 -5.05 -2.23 -11.06
N LEU A 132 -4.37 -1.09 -10.98
CA LEU A 132 -4.95 0.22 -11.26
C LEU A 132 -4.28 0.85 -12.48
N HIS A 133 -5.05 1.52 -13.30
CA HIS A 133 -4.56 2.31 -14.43
C HIS A 133 -4.97 3.75 -14.19
N LEU A 134 -4.09 4.50 -13.53
CA LEU A 134 -4.36 5.85 -13.08
C LEU A 134 -3.88 6.88 -14.10
N THR A 135 -4.49 8.06 -14.09
CA THR A 135 -4.20 9.13 -15.03
C THR A 135 -3.92 10.43 -14.31
N GLY A 136 -3.21 11.33 -15.00
CA GLY A 136 -2.83 12.63 -14.47
C GLY A 136 -1.34 12.74 -14.23
N GLY A 137 -0.94 13.80 -13.55
CA GLY A 137 0.46 14.03 -13.19
C GLY A 137 0.89 13.18 -11.99
N ARG A 138 2.17 13.28 -11.65
CA ARG A 138 2.78 12.52 -10.56
C ARG A 138 2.02 12.63 -9.23
N SER A 139 1.69 13.85 -8.82
CA SER A 139 0.97 14.07 -7.55
C SER A 139 -0.43 13.48 -7.58
N GLU A 140 -1.11 13.57 -8.73
CA GLU A 140 -2.45 13.05 -8.90
C GLU A 140 -2.47 11.52 -8.86
N ILE A 141 -1.51 10.87 -9.51
CA ILE A 141 -1.39 9.40 -9.51
C ILE A 141 -1.13 8.90 -8.09
N ARG A 142 -0.24 9.55 -7.36
CA ARG A 142 0.06 9.17 -5.97
C ARG A 142 -1.16 9.34 -5.06
N ALA A 143 -1.88 10.45 -5.21
CA ALA A 143 -3.11 10.70 -4.45
C ALA A 143 -4.19 9.67 -4.75
N GLN A 144 -4.38 9.34 -6.02
CA GLN A 144 -5.35 8.32 -6.45
C GLN A 144 -4.97 6.94 -5.92
N ALA A 145 -3.68 6.58 -5.94
CA ALA A 145 -3.21 5.30 -5.44
C ALA A 145 -3.55 5.15 -3.95
N ALA A 146 -3.29 6.18 -3.16
CA ALA A 146 -3.61 6.17 -1.73
C ALA A 146 -5.12 6.10 -1.48
N HIS A 147 -5.90 6.85 -2.26
CA HIS A 147 -7.36 6.81 -2.18
C HIS A 147 -7.90 5.41 -2.46
N GLU A 148 -7.43 4.80 -3.54
CA GLU A 148 -7.85 3.46 -3.94
C GLU A 148 -7.44 2.39 -2.90
N ALA A 149 -6.28 2.55 -2.29
CA ALA A 149 -5.84 1.64 -1.22
C ALA A 149 -6.80 1.70 -0.02
N LEU A 150 -7.21 2.90 0.37
CA LEU A 150 -8.18 3.07 1.47
C LEU A 150 -9.56 2.53 1.09
N SER A 151 -9.99 2.77 -0.14
CA SER A 151 -11.26 2.25 -0.64
C SER A 151 -11.28 0.73 -0.65
N MET A 152 -10.20 0.12 -1.11
CA MET A 152 -10.04 -1.35 -1.10
C MET A 152 -10.09 -1.90 0.33
N LEU A 153 -9.38 -1.26 1.26
CA LEU A 153 -9.42 -1.68 2.66
C LEU A 153 -10.85 -1.66 3.20
N LEU A 154 -11.59 -0.58 2.98
CA LEU A 154 -12.95 -0.47 3.47
C LEU A 154 -13.86 -1.54 2.87
N GLU A 155 -13.65 -1.89 1.62
CA GLU A 155 -14.44 -2.92 0.93
C GLU A 155 -14.25 -4.31 1.55
N PHE A 156 -13.03 -4.65 1.99
CA PHE A 156 -12.70 -5.99 2.49
C PHE A 156 -12.66 -6.11 4.02
N LEU A 157 -12.73 -5.03 4.74
CA LEU A 157 -12.82 -5.05 6.19
C LEU A 157 -14.31 -5.12 6.63
#